data_8d1c7780db5e6163411f11656b0efef5
#
_entry.id   8d1c7780db5e6163411f11656b0efef5
#
_cell.length_a   1.000
_cell.length_b   1.000
_cell.length_c   1.000
_cell.angle_alpha   90.00
_cell.angle_beta   90.00
_cell.angle_gamma   90.00
#
_symmetry.space_group_name_H-M   'P 1'
#
loop_
_entity.id
_entity.type
_entity.pdbx_description
1 polymer ?
#
loop_
_entity_poly.entity_id
_entity_poly.type
_entity_poly.pdbx_seq_one_letter_code
_entity_poly.pdbx_strand_id
1 'polypeptide(L)'
;MEPGYVLRESNLKRFREGHLETLMSLINLSSISSRTPLGKLLRLPLRLVPPDMKVPILQGRLRGKWWIAGASLASFWLGSFECNKQRLLEHTVTRGSVVFDIGAHVGFFTLLSSVLVGTAGKVFAFEPVPRNLYYLHEHLRLNHVANVMVTEAAVADQCGTALFDETGNSATGHVSTHGTLCVRKISLDALVPEEIPGPDFVKIDVEGAEPLVLTGARQTLYRYRPTIFLSTHGRDAHQQCCKLLELTGYTLEAIGGNNVDDADEIVAYGRKR
;
A
#
# COMPACT_ATOMS: atom_id res chain seq x y z
N MET A 1 -18.75 17.87 -23.44
CA MET A 1 -17.47 17.27 -23.87
C MET A 1 -16.49 17.43 -22.71
N GLU A 2 -16.39 16.42 -21.87
CA GLU A 2 -15.43 16.42 -20.76
C GLU A 2 -14.12 15.80 -21.25
N PRO A 3 -12.95 16.33 -20.85
CA PRO A 3 -11.67 15.75 -21.25
C PRO A 3 -11.42 14.47 -20.50
N GLY A 4 -11.57 13.33 -21.18
CA GLY A 4 -11.16 12.02 -20.66
C GLY A 4 -9.68 12.02 -20.29
N TYR A 5 -9.38 11.76 -19.02
CA TYR A 5 -8.04 11.50 -18.54
C TYR A 5 -7.54 10.15 -19.08
N VAL A 6 -7.09 10.16 -20.31
CA VAL A 6 -6.20 9.13 -20.82
C VAL A 6 -4.85 9.39 -20.15
N LEU A 7 -4.43 8.54 -19.22
CA LEU A 7 -3.03 8.48 -18.81
C LEU A 7 -2.21 8.29 -20.09
N ARG A 8 -1.55 9.34 -20.55
CA ARG A 8 -0.81 9.31 -21.80
C ARG A 8 0.32 8.28 -21.65
N GLU A 9 0.44 7.38 -22.61
CA GLU A 9 1.60 6.48 -22.78
C GLU A 9 2.94 7.22 -22.64
N SER A 10 2.96 8.54 -22.89
CA SER A 10 4.10 9.42 -22.66
C SER A 10 4.59 9.49 -21.20
N ASN A 11 3.74 9.31 -20.20
CA ASN A 11 4.14 9.34 -18.79
C ASN A 11 4.76 7.99 -18.37
N LEU A 12 4.28 6.90 -18.93
CA LEU A 12 4.84 5.57 -18.75
C LEU A 12 6.20 5.42 -19.47
N LYS A 13 6.36 6.02 -20.65
CA LYS A 13 7.66 6.08 -21.34
C LYS A 13 8.71 6.86 -20.55
N ARG A 14 8.35 7.99 -19.92
CA ARG A 14 9.28 8.75 -19.07
C ARG A 14 9.75 7.97 -17.84
N PHE A 15 8.92 7.09 -17.30
CA PHE A 15 9.31 6.18 -16.20
C PHE A 15 10.31 5.13 -16.70
N ARG A 16 10.16 4.62 -17.94
CA ARG A 16 11.09 3.68 -18.57
C ARG A 16 12.43 4.29 -18.96
N GLU A 17 12.49 5.57 -19.25
CA GLU A 17 13.70 6.24 -19.78
C GLU A 17 14.66 6.75 -18.70
N GLY A 18 14.49 6.39 -17.41
CA GLY A 18 15.55 6.38 -16.37
C GLY A 18 16.39 7.67 -16.18
N HIS A 19 15.97 8.85 -16.63
CA HIS A 19 16.81 10.05 -16.69
C HIS A 19 16.53 11.14 -15.64
N LEU A 20 15.89 10.76 -14.51
CA LEU A 20 15.81 11.67 -13.34
C LEU A 20 16.53 11.11 -12.11
N GLU A 21 17.59 10.36 -12.34
CA GLU A 21 18.40 9.76 -11.26
C GLU A 21 19.39 10.70 -10.59
N THR A 22 19.44 11.92 -10.95
CA THR A 22 20.54 12.75 -10.46
C THR A 22 20.02 13.94 -9.70
N LEU A 23 19.55 13.76 -8.49
CA LEU A 23 19.64 14.78 -7.43
C LEU A 23 18.86 14.42 -6.17
N MET A 24 19.05 13.27 -5.60
CA MET A 24 18.80 12.99 -4.18
C MET A 24 19.14 11.53 -3.89
N SER A 25 20.40 11.16 -4.01
CA SER A 25 20.93 9.94 -3.39
C SER A 25 21.00 10.15 -1.88
N LEU A 26 19.87 10.23 -1.25
CA LEU A 26 19.77 10.20 0.18
C LEU A 26 19.97 8.75 0.62
N ILE A 27 20.56 8.58 1.79
CA ILE A 27 21.04 7.33 2.35
C ILE A 27 19.99 6.21 2.21
N ASN A 28 20.02 5.50 1.11
CA ASN A 28 19.16 4.33 0.91
C ASN A 28 19.81 3.12 1.59
N LEU A 29 19.59 3.00 2.90
CA LEU A 29 20.08 1.85 3.65
C LEU A 29 19.43 0.52 3.22
N SER A 30 18.34 0.54 2.46
CA SER A 30 17.71 -0.69 1.95
C SER A 30 18.55 -1.37 0.87
N SER A 31 19.36 -0.59 0.11
CA SER A 31 20.31 -1.14 -0.87
C SER A 31 21.52 -1.84 -0.24
N ILE A 32 21.78 -1.60 1.05
CA ILE A 32 22.89 -2.22 1.79
C ILE A 32 22.33 -3.33 2.68
N SER A 33 22.70 -4.57 2.39
CA SER A 33 22.23 -5.72 3.18
C SER A 33 22.53 -5.55 4.67
N SER A 34 21.51 -5.74 5.50
CA SER A 34 21.65 -5.71 6.97
C SER A 34 22.52 -6.85 7.53
N ARG A 35 22.83 -7.85 6.71
CA ARG A 35 23.69 -8.99 7.08
C ARG A 35 25.19 -8.67 6.99
N THR A 36 25.58 -7.66 6.21
CA THR A 36 26.97 -7.25 6.06
C THR A 36 27.46 -6.48 7.29
N PRO A 37 28.78 -6.52 7.61
CA PRO A 37 29.35 -5.72 8.70
C PRO A 37 29.10 -4.22 8.52
N LEU A 38 29.25 -3.71 7.31
CA LEU A 38 28.97 -2.31 6.97
C LEU A 38 27.50 -1.97 7.19
N GLY A 39 26.58 -2.83 6.74
CA GLY A 39 25.15 -2.63 6.94
C GLY A 39 24.73 -2.64 8.42
N LYS A 40 25.39 -3.45 9.25
CA LYS A 40 25.20 -3.47 10.71
C LYS A 40 25.70 -2.17 11.35
N LEU A 41 26.91 -1.73 10.96
CA LEU A 41 27.53 -0.50 11.47
C LEU A 41 26.68 0.74 11.17
N LEU A 42 26.22 0.87 9.92
CA LEU A 42 25.38 2.00 9.48
C LEU A 42 24.03 2.06 10.19
N ARG A 43 23.52 0.91 10.65
CA ARG A 43 22.25 0.83 11.39
C ARG A 43 22.42 0.92 12.91
N LEU A 44 23.65 0.92 13.44
CA LEU A 44 23.91 1.00 14.87
C LEU A 44 23.29 2.25 15.52
N PRO A 45 23.42 3.46 14.96
CA PRO A 45 22.77 4.64 15.53
C PRO A 45 21.24 4.55 15.58
N LEU A 46 20.62 3.84 14.63
CA LEU A 46 19.15 3.68 14.56
C LEU A 46 18.61 2.86 15.76
N ARG A 47 19.45 1.99 16.34
CA ARG A 47 19.09 1.18 17.52
C ARG A 47 19.06 1.99 18.81
N LEU A 48 19.65 3.18 18.81
CA LEU A 48 19.67 4.09 19.96
C LEU A 48 18.41 4.97 20.01
N VAL A 49 17.60 4.96 18.94
CA VAL A 49 16.33 5.71 18.90
C VAL A 49 15.29 4.97 19.74
N PRO A 50 14.74 5.56 20.81
CA PRO A 50 13.70 4.95 21.61
C PRO A 50 12.47 4.60 20.75
N PRO A 51 11.82 3.43 20.97
CA PRO A 51 10.69 3.00 20.14
C PRO A 51 9.49 3.95 20.14
N ASP A 52 9.25 4.63 21.25
CA ASP A 52 8.16 5.59 21.45
C ASP A 52 8.49 7.00 20.95
N MET A 53 9.75 7.22 20.52
CA MET A 53 10.19 8.53 20.05
C MET A 53 9.44 8.92 18.76
N LYS A 54 8.94 10.15 18.75
CA LYS A 54 8.38 10.79 17.55
C LYS A 54 9.53 11.42 16.76
N VAL A 55 9.72 10.93 15.54
CA VAL A 55 10.78 11.37 14.63
C VAL A 55 10.16 11.90 13.33
N PRO A 56 10.78 12.87 12.66
CA PRO A 56 10.34 13.26 11.34
C PRO A 56 10.76 12.21 10.31
N ILE A 57 9.92 11.98 9.29
CA ILE A 57 10.34 11.23 8.10
C ILE A 57 11.38 12.06 7.36
N LEU A 58 12.52 11.45 7.03
CA LEU A 58 13.71 12.21 6.61
C LEU A 58 13.73 12.53 5.11
N GLN A 59 13.07 11.72 4.28
CA GLN A 59 13.13 11.88 2.82
C GLN A 59 11.81 11.46 2.12
N GLY A 60 11.75 11.66 0.79
CA GLY A 60 10.58 11.35 -0.02
C GLY A 60 9.45 12.37 0.14
N ARG A 61 8.30 12.04 -0.40
CA ARG A 61 7.10 12.91 -0.37
C ARG A 61 6.58 13.19 1.04
N LEU A 62 6.87 12.30 1.97
CA LEU A 62 6.49 12.43 3.37
C LEU A 62 7.53 13.14 4.24
N ARG A 63 8.59 13.70 3.67
CA ARG A 63 9.62 14.42 4.44
C ARG A 63 9.01 15.46 5.37
N GLY A 64 9.42 15.40 6.66
CA GLY A 64 8.94 16.30 7.71
C GLY A 64 7.63 15.86 8.37
N LYS A 65 6.95 14.82 7.87
CA LYS A 65 5.82 14.20 8.57
C LYS A 65 6.31 13.43 9.78
N TRP A 66 5.52 13.42 10.85
CA TRP A 66 5.86 12.77 12.10
C TRP A 66 5.56 11.27 12.08
N TRP A 67 6.46 10.50 12.65
CA TRP A 67 6.39 9.04 12.75
C TRP A 67 6.82 8.55 14.13
N ILE A 68 6.28 7.44 14.62
CA ILE A 68 6.73 6.79 15.86
C ILE A 68 7.80 5.75 15.47
N ALA A 69 9.02 5.91 15.98
CA ALA A 69 10.18 5.15 15.53
C ALA A 69 10.02 3.63 15.62
N GLY A 70 9.40 3.12 16.68
CA GLY A 70 9.18 1.70 16.93
C GLY A 70 7.90 1.13 16.33
N ALA A 71 7.12 1.92 15.58
CA ALA A 71 5.91 1.43 14.95
C ALA A 71 6.19 0.29 13.96
N SER A 72 7.29 0.39 13.20
CA SER A 72 7.76 -0.61 12.24
C SER A 72 9.26 -0.45 11.98
N LEU A 73 9.76 -0.94 10.82
CA LEU A 73 11.16 -0.86 10.44
C LEU A 73 11.63 0.60 10.29
N ALA A 74 12.90 0.85 10.55
CA ALA A 74 13.50 2.18 10.42
C ALA A 74 13.38 2.77 9.00
N SER A 75 13.27 1.93 7.96
CA SER A 75 13.06 2.36 6.58
C SER A 75 11.81 3.23 6.38
N PHE A 76 10.81 3.11 7.25
CA PHE A 76 9.60 3.93 7.22
C PHE A 76 9.91 5.39 7.54
N TRP A 77 10.53 5.69 8.67
CA TRP A 77 10.87 7.06 9.04
C TRP A 77 12.14 7.58 8.37
N LEU A 78 13.01 6.68 7.86
CA LEU A 78 14.05 7.10 6.92
C LEU A 78 13.47 7.53 5.57
N GLY A 79 12.22 7.14 5.24
CA GLY A 79 11.55 7.45 3.99
C GLY A 79 12.01 6.60 2.81
N SER A 80 12.70 5.47 3.09
CA SER A 80 13.27 4.57 2.07
C SER A 80 12.52 3.24 1.94
N PHE A 81 11.34 3.13 2.57
CA PHE A 81 10.50 1.93 2.46
C PHE A 81 9.87 1.83 1.07
N GLU A 82 10.10 0.73 0.36
CA GLU A 82 9.52 0.45 -0.97
C GLU A 82 9.55 1.64 -1.95
N CYS A 83 10.72 2.21 -2.16
CA CYS A 83 10.91 3.44 -2.94
C CYS A 83 10.31 3.38 -4.35
N ASN A 84 10.32 2.21 -5.01
CA ASN A 84 9.75 2.08 -6.36
C ASN A 84 8.23 2.21 -6.32
N LYS A 85 7.58 1.58 -5.35
CA LYS A 85 6.13 1.71 -5.14
C LYS A 85 5.74 3.14 -4.75
N GLN A 86 6.51 3.80 -3.85
CA GLN A 86 6.29 5.21 -3.52
C GLN A 86 6.31 6.08 -4.77
N ARG A 87 7.37 5.99 -5.59
CA ARG A 87 7.52 6.77 -6.83
C ARG A 87 6.37 6.51 -7.80
N LEU A 88 5.97 5.25 -7.95
CA LEU A 88 4.86 4.90 -8.83
C LEU A 88 3.55 5.53 -8.36
N LEU A 89 3.23 5.46 -7.05
CA LEU A 89 2.08 6.15 -6.48
C LEU A 89 2.15 7.67 -6.70
N GLU A 90 3.30 8.28 -6.44
CA GLU A 90 3.53 9.73 -6.62
C GLU A 90 3.28 10.20 -8.05
N HIS A 91 3.59 9.38 -9.06
CA HIS A 91 3.38 9.71 -10.46
C HIS A 91 1.98 9.38 -10.98
N THR A 92 1.27 8.47 -10.30
CA THR A 92 0.00 7.92 -10.78
C THR A 92 -1.19 8.52 -10.06
N VAL A 93 -1.12 8.64 -8.72
CA VAL A 93 -2.24 9.14 -7.91
C VAL A 93 -2.42 10.65 -8.11
N THR A 94 -3.64 11.05 -8.43
CA THR A 94 -3.98 12.44 -8.73
C THR A 94 -4.73 13.13 -7.58
N ARG A 95 -4.66 14.46 -7.52
CA ARG A 95 -5.40 15.24 -6.51
C ARG A 95 -6.91 15.09 -6.71
N GLY A 96 -7.63 14.96 -5.60
CA GLY A 96 -9.08 14.79 -5.60
C GLY A 96 -9.55 13.35 -5.74
N SER A 97 -8.64 12.40 -5.98
CA SER A 97 -8.97 10.98 -6.15
C SER A 97 -9.40 10.31 -4.85
N VAL A 98 -10.09 9.19 -5.02
CA VAL A 98 -10.42 8.24 -3.97
C VAL A 98 -9.43 7.08 -4.02
N VAL A 99 -8.73 6.85 -2.90
CA VAL A 99 -7.75 5.76 -2.75
C VAL A 99 -8.22 4.78 -1.70
N PHE A 100 -8.17 3.48 -2.01
CA PHE A 100 -8.33 2.42 -1.02
C PHE A 100 -6.95 1.83 -0.71
N ASP A 101 -6.58 1.82 0.59
CA ASP A 101 -5.35 1.21 1.11
C ASP A 101 -5.73 -0.03 1.91
N ILE A 102 -5.66 -1.20 1.27
CA ILE A 102 -6.05 -2.49 1.82
C ILE A 102 -4.81 -3.17 2.38
N GLY A 103 -4.82 -3.47 3.68
CA GLY A 103 -3.64 -3.82 4.45
C GLY A 103 -2.82 -2.57 4.77
N ALA A 104 -3.47 -1.59 5.42
CA ALA A 104 -2.87 -0.29 5.70
C ALA A 104 -1.70 -0.35 6.69
N HIS A 105 -1.60 -1.47 7.46
CA HIS A 105 -0.57 -1.68 8.46
C HIS A 105 -0.48 -0.48 9.41
N VAL A 106 0.70 0.03 9.69
CA VAL A 106 0.90 1.20 10.55
C VAL A 106 0.72 2.55 9.81
N GLY A 107 0.23 2.54 8.56
CA GLY A 107 -0.27 3.74 7.87
C GLY A 107 0.71 4.50 6.98
N PHE A 108 1.81 3.90 6.53
CA PHE A 108 2.77 4.60 5.68
C PHE A 108 2.17 5.00 4.32
N PHE A 109 1.61 4.02 3.60
CA PHE A 109 0.96 4.27 2.31
C PHE A 109 -0.36 5.04 2.47
N THR A 110 -1.07 4.86 3.57
CA THR A 110 -2.23 5.68 3.93
C THR A 110 -1.85 7.16 4.02
N LEU A 111 -0.76 7.48 4.75
CA LEU A 111 -0.27 8.85 4.91
C LEU A 111 0.23 9.43 3.58
N LEU A 112 0.94 8.61 2.77
CA LEU A 112 1.39 9.00 1.44
C LEU A 112 0.20 9.33 0.53
N SER A 113 -0.77 8.42 0.45
CA SER A 113 -1.98 8.61 -0.34
C SER A 113 -2.76 9.86 0.08
N SER A 114 -2.90 10.09 1.40
CA SER A 114 -3.54 11.31 1.94
C SER A 114 -2.89 12.60 1.43
N VAL A 115 -1.54 12.63 1.41
CA VAL A 115 -0.78 13.78 0.89
C VAL A 115 -0.96 13.93 -0.62
N LEU A 116 -0.98 12.82 -1.36
CA LEU A 116 -1.11 12.84 -2.83
C LEU A 116 -2.48 13.31 -3.27
N VAL A 117 -3.55 12.75 -2.70
CA VAL A 117 -4.92 13.12 -3.09
C VAL A 117 -5.31 14.54 -2.61
N GLY A 118 -4.64 15.05 -1.56
CA GLY A 118 -4.90 16.39 -1.01
C GLY A 118 -6.27 16.51 -0.34
N THR A 119 -6.66 17.74 -0.01
CA THR A 119 -7.88 18.02 0.78
C THR A 119 -9.19 17.71 0.06
N ALA A 120 -9.18 17.67 -1.27
CA ALA A 120 -10.35 17.35 -2.10
C ALA A 120 -10.54 15.84 -2.32
N GLY A 121 -9.49 15.03 -2.10
CA GLY A 121 -9.55 13.58 -2.22
C GLY A 121 -9.82 12.90 -0.89
N LYS A 122 -10.01 11.59 -0.94
CA LYS A 122 -10.28 10.74 0.22
C LYS A 122 -9.44 9.46 0.18
N VAL A 123 -9.06 8.98 1.36
CA VAL A 123 -8.40 7.67 1.52
C VAL A 123 -9.25 6.83 2.46
N PHE A 124 -9.52 5.59 2.07
CA PHE A 124 -10.16 4.58 2.88
C PHE A 124 -9.12 3.51 3.19
N ALA A 125 -8.70 3.44 4.45
CA ALA A 125 -7.69 2.52 4.94
C ALA A 125 -8.35 1.34 5.66
N PHE A 126 -7.94 0.13 5.32
CA PHE A 126 -8.47 -1.12 5.90
C PHE A 126 -7.34 -1.87 6.59
N GLU A 127 -7.47 -2.09 7.89
CA GLU A 127 -6.49 -2.79 8.71
C GLU A 127 -7.22 -3.54 9.82
N PRO A 128 -6.99 -4.86 9.99
CA PRO A 128 -7.68 -5.63 11.02
C PRO A 128 -6.94 -5.68 12.36
N VAL A 129 -5.62 -5.46 12.40
CA VAL A 129 -4.78 -5.75 13.57
C VAL A 129 -4.77 -4.59 14.56
N PRO A 130 -5.20 -4.77 15.83
CA PRO A 130 -5.32 -3.68 16.81
C PRO A 130 -4.02 -2.91 17.05
N ARG A 131 -2.87 -3.62 17.08
CA ARG A 131 -1.55 -2.96 17.23
C ARG A 131 -1.26 -2.01 16.06
N ASN A 132 -1.52 -2.44 14.84
CA ASN A 132 -1.29 -1.63 13.64
C ASN A 132 -2.25 -0.45 13.61
N LEU A 133 -3.52 -0.67 13.93
CA LEU A 133 -4.56 0.38 14.05
C LEU A 133 -4.14 1.46 15.04
N TYR A 134 -3.61 1.09 16.20
CA TYR A 134 -3.09 2.06 17.18
C TYR A 134 -2.06 3.01 16.53
N TYR A 135 -1.04 2.46 15.85
CA TYR A 135 -0.03 3.27 15.20
C TYR A 135 -0.56 4.06 14.00
N LEU A 136 -1.44 3.45 13.19
CA LEU A 136 -2.11 4.11 12.07
C LEU A 136 -2.85 5.38 12.57
N HIS A 137 -3.70 5.24 13.57
CA HIS A 137 -4.43 6.37 14.17
C HIS A 137 -3.48 7.43 14.75
N GLU A 138 -2.42 7.02 15.45
CA GLU A 138 -1.44 7.95 16.00
C GLU A 138 -0.68 8.70 14.89
N HIS A 139 -0.28 8.04 13.82
CA HIS A 139 0.38 8.70 12.69
C HIS A 139 -0.55 9.71 12.00
N LEU A 140 -1.83 9.36 11.78
CA LEU A 140 -2.82 10.28 11.23
C LEU A 140 -3.03 11.50 12.16
N ARG A 141 -3.16 11.27 13.47
CA ARG A 141 -3.32 12.33 14.48
C ARG A 141 -2.11 13.26 14.54
N LEU A 142 -0.89 12.71 14.59
CA LEU A 142 0.36 13.47 14.64
C LEU A 142 0.55 14.39 13.43
N ASN A 143 0.01 13.99 12.29
CA ASN A 143 0.12 14.73 11.03
C ASN A 143 -1.12 15.56 10.68
N HIS A 144 -2.09 15.65 11.59
CA HIS A 144 -3.34 16.40 11.39
C HIS A 144 -4.09 16.00 10.12
N VAL A 145 -4.13 14.70 9.82
CA VAL A 145 -4.78 14.16 8.62
C VAL A 145 -6.29 14.13 8.82
N ALA A 146 -7.05 14.72 7.89
CA ALA A 146 -8.51 14.84 7.97
C ALA A 146 -9.26 14.15 6.82
N ASN A 147 -8.54 13.66 5.79
CA ASN A 147 -9.12 13.07 4.59
C ASN A 147 -8.97 11.55 4.53
N VAL A 148 -8.73 10.90 5.67
CA VAL A 148 -8.61 9.45 5.80
C VAL A 148 -9.75 8.92 6.67
N MET A 149 -10.38 7.83 6.21
CA MET A 149 -11.31 7.02 6.98
C MET A 149 -10.68 5.64 7.20
N VAL A 150 -10.61 5.20 8.46
CA VAL A 150 -10.05 3.90 8.83
C VAL A 150 -11.18 2.93 9.12
N THR A 151 -11.14 1.76 8.51
CA THR A 151 -12.05 0.64 8.75
C THR A 151 -11.28 -0.50 9.41
N GLU A 152 -11.67 -0.82 10.63
CA GLU A 152 -11.07 -1.88 11.46
C GLU A 152 -11.60 -3.25 11.01
N ALA A 153 -11.13 -3.71 9.84
CA ALA A 153 -11.52 -4.98 9.27
C ALA A 153 -10.50 -5.47 8.23
N ALA A 154 -10.43 -6.78 8.05
CA ALA A 154 -9.79 -7.41 6.91
C ALA A 154 -10.72 -7.35 5.70
N VAL A 155 -10.20 -6.96 4.54
CA VAL A 155 -10.94 -7.08 3.29
C VAL A 155 -10.76 -8.50 2.75
N ALA A 156 -11.87 -9.14 2.39
CA ALA A 156 -11.90 -10.54 1.93
C ALA A 156 -13.02 -10.76 0.90
N ASP A 157 -13.26 -12.02 0.56
CA ASP A 157 -14.28 -12.46 -0.41
C ASP A 157 -15.73 -12.19 0.04
N GLN A 158 -15.97 -12.20 1.35
CA GLN A 158 -17.29 -12.03 1.96
C GLN A 158 -17.21 -11.42 3.36
N CYS A 159 -18.34 -10.84 3.81
CA CYS A 159 -18.47 -10.32 5.17
C CYS A 159 -18.56 -11.45 6.20
N GLY A 160 -18.07 -11.20 7.42
CA GLY A 160 -18.07 -12.15 8.53
C GLY A 160 -16.93 -11.92 9.50
N THR A 161 -16.36 -13.00 10.01
CA THR A 161 -15.17 -13.00 10.87
C THR A 161 -14.13 -13.96 10.34
N ALA A 162 -12.87 -13.74 10.71
CA ALA A 162 -11.76 -14.65 10.45
C ALA A 162 -10.84 -14.71 11.66
N LEU A 163 -10.14 -15.82 11.80
CA LEU A 163 -9.01 -15.91 12.70
C LEU A 163 -7.76 -15.37 12.00
N PHE A 164 -6.99 -14.60 12.73
CA PHE A 164 -5.77 -13.97 12.24
C PHE A 164 -4.60 -14.45 13.09
N ASP A 165 -3.50 -14.81 12.43
CA ASP A 165 -2.29 -15.21 13.10
C ASP A 165 -1.31 -14.05 13.20
N GLU A 166 -0.98 -13.66 14.44
CA GLU A 166 -0.02 -12.61 14.76
C GLU A 166 1.36 -13.18 15.14
N THR A 167 1.58 -14.50 15.05
CA THR A 167 2.79 -15.17 15.55
C THR A 167 4.06 -14.90 14.73
N GLY A 168 3.96 -14.08 13.68
CA GLY A 168 5.10 -13.54 12.92
C GLY A 168 5.53 -12.15 13.41
N ASN A 169 6.36 -11.47 12.61
CA ASN A 169 6.60 -10.04 12.75
C ASN A 169 5.29 -9.27 12.50
N SER A 170 5.14 -8.09 13.10
CA SER A 170 3.95 -7.22 12.92
C SER A 170 3.59 -6.89 11.46
N ALA A 171 4.46 -7.24 10.52
CA ALA A 171 4.28 -7.08 9.08
C ALA A 171 3.75 -8.34 8.37
N THR A 172 3.68 -9.50 9.02
CA THR A 172 3.37 -10.81 8.39
C THR A 172 2.12 -11.48 8.94
N GLY A 173 1.26 -10.74 9.63
CA GLY A 173 -0.02 -11.28 10.11
C GLY A 173 -0.96 -11.62 8.95
N HIS A 174 -1.52 -12.82 8.92
CA HIS A 174 -2.40 -13.30 7.84
C HIS A 174 -3.63 -14.03 8.37
N VAL A 175 -4.65 -14.14 7.53
CA VAL A 175 -5.84 -14.95 7.81
C VAL A 175 -5.42 -16.43 7.93
N SER A 176 -5.69 -17.04 9.07
CA SER A 176 -5.27 -18.41 9.38
C SER A 176 -6.39 -19.19 10.05
N THR A 177 -6.41 -20.52 9.87
CA THR A 177 -7.30 -21.43 10.60
C THR A 177 -6.85 -21.66 12.05
N HIS A 178 -5.64 -21.27 12.39
CA HIS A 178 -5.00 -21.45 13.72
C HIS A 178 -4.71 -20.12 14.43
N GLY A 179 -5.17 -18.99 13.87
CA GLY A 179 -4.96 -17.67 14.45
C GLY A 179 -5.64 -17.50 15.82
N THR A 180 -5.06 -16.64 16.64
CA THR A 180 -5.59 -16.34 17.99
C THR A 180 -6.44 -15.06 18.05
N LEU A 181 -6.31 -14.18 17.06
CA LEU A 181 -7.06 -12.94 16.96
C LEU A 181 -8.29 -13.11 16.05
N CYS A 182 -9.48 -12.90 16.61
CA CYS A 182 -10.70 -12.85 15.80
C CYS A 182 -10.88 -11.44 15.22
N VAL A 183 -10.88 -11.32 13.89
CA VAL A 183 -11.03 -10.04 13.19
C VAL A 183 -12.32 -10.03 12.35
N ARG A 184 -12.90 -8.84 12.19
CA ARG A 184 -14.01 -8.61 11.27
C ARG A 184 -13.52 -8.74 9.83
N LYS A 185 -14.28 -9.43 8.97
CA LYS A 185 -14.11 -9.46 7.51
C LYS A 185 -15.20 -8.66 6.82
N ILE A 186 -14.83 -8.00 5.73
CA ILE A 186 -15.73 -7.29 4.85
C ILE A 186 -15.37 -7.57 3.38
N SER A 187 -16.34 -7.47 2.47
CA SER A 187 -16.05 -7.42 1.05
C SER A 187 -16.24 -6.01 0.52
N LEU A 188 -15.43 -5.60 -0.46
CA LEU A 188 -15.58 -4.27 -1.07
C LEU A 188 -16.91 -4.14 -1.78
N ASP A 189 -17.39 -5.21 -2.42
CA ASP A 189 -18.67 -5.21 -3.13
C ASP A 189 -19.88 -5.01 -2.19
N ALA A 190 -19.72 -5.27 -0.89
CA ALA A 190 -20.76 -4.97 0.12
C ALA A 190 -20.71 -3.51 0.61
N LEU A 191 -19.54 -2.85 0.52
CA LEU A 191 -19.39 -1.45 0.97
C LEU A 191 -19.62 -0.43 -0.13
N VAL A 192 -19.30 -0.77 -1.37
CA VAL A 192 -19.28 0.16 -2.51
C VAL A 192 -20.48 -0.11 -3.42
N PRO A 193 -21.29 0.88 -3.77
CA PRO A 193 -21.18 2.31 -3.40
C PRO A 193 -22.01 2.73 -2.19
N GLU A 194 -22.66 1.80 -1.51
CA GLU A 194 -23.73 2.11 -0.53
C GLU A 194 -23.19 2.89 0.68
N GLU A 195 -22.00 2.51 1.18
CA GLU A 195 -21.40 3.16 2.36
C GLU A 195 -20.25 4.10 2.00
N ILE A 196 -19.48 3.76 0.95
CA ILE A 196 -18.30 4.55 0.52
C ILE A 196 -18.26 4.71 -1.00
N PRO A 197 -17.66 5.81 -1.52
CA PRO A 197 -17.52 6.02 -2.96
C PRO A 197 -16.58 4.98 -3.59
N GLY A 198 -16.76 4.73 -4.90
CA GLY A 198 -15.86 3.84 -5.63
C GLY A 198 -14.46 4.40 -5.76
N PRO A 199 -13.43 3.53 -5.78
CA PRO A 199 -12.04 3.93 -5.84
C PRO A 199 -11.58 4.32 -7.25
N ASP A 200 -10.67 5.29 -7.33
CA ASP A 200 -9.83 5.55 -8.50
C ASP A 200 -8.55 4.73 -8.46
N PHE A 201 -8.05 4.48 -7.25
CA PHE A 201 -6.82 3.72 -6.98
C PHE A 201 -7.03 2.78 -5.82
N VAL A 202 -6.46 1.57 -5.93
CA VAL A 202 -6.48 0.57 -4.85
C VAL A 202 -5.05 0.06 -4.64
N LYS A 203 -4.55 0.11 -3.40
CA LYS A 203 -3.36 -0.63 -2.98
C LYS A 203 -3.84 -1.88 -2.25
N ILE A 204 -3.27 -3.05 -2.57
CA ILE A 204 -3.54 -4.34 -1.93
C ILE A 204 -2.23 -4.95 -1.47
N ASP A 205 -2.13 -5.26 -0.17
CA ASP A 205 -0.95 -5.83 0.47
C ASP A 205 -1.40 -6.48 1.79
N VAL A 206 -1.80 -7.74 1.74
CA VAL A 206 -2.55 -8.45 2.82
C VAL A 206 -1.99 -9.83 3.15
N GLU A 207 -0.70 -10.03 2.86
CA GLU A 207 0.08 -11.18 3.32
C GLU A 207 -0.54 -12.55 2.95
N GLY A 208 -0.92 -12.70 1.66
CA GLY A 208 -1.39 -13.96 1.07
C GLY A 208 -2.89 -14.07 0.87
N ALA A 209 -3.70 -13.11 1.35
CA ALA A 209 -5.15 -13.08 1.14
C ALA A 209 -5.58 -12.25 -0.08
N GLU A 210 -4.65 -11.81 -0.94
CA GLU A 210 -4.91 -10.97 -2.11
C GLU A 210 -5.97 -11.56 -3.07
N PRO A 211 -5.99 -12.89 -3.35
CA PRO A 211 -7.04 -13.48 -4.19
C PRO A 211 -8.44 -13.34 -3.59
N LEU A 212 -8.56 -13.38 -2.25
CA LEU A 212 -9.84 -13.19 -1.55
C LEU A 212 -10.31 -11.74 -1.66
N VAL A 213 -9.37 -10.77 -1.51
CA VAL A 213 -9.66 -9.35 -1.72
C VAL A 213 -10.21 -9.10 -3.12
N LEU A 214 -9.53 -9.61 -4.16
CA LEU A 214 -9.97 -9.44 -5.56
C LEU A 214 -11.31 -10.12 -5.82
N THR A 215 -11.56 -11.26 -5.18
CA THR A 215 -12.84 -11.98 -5.29
C THR A 215 -13.98 -11.18 -4.69
N GLY A 216 -13.79 -10.57 -3.52
CA GLY A 216 -14.80 -9.73 -2.85
C GLY A 216 -14.91 -8.30 -3.40
N ALA A 217 -14.13 -7.97 -4.43
CA ALA A 217 -14.11 -6.67 -5.09
C ALA A 217 -14.57 -6.73 -6.57
N ARG A 218 -15.06 -7.87 -7.06
CA ARG A 218 -15.31 -8.10 -8.49
C ARG A 218 -16.22 -7.05 -9.13
N GLN A 219 -17.34 -6.71 -8.48
CA GLN A 219 -18.28 -5.71 -9.00
C GLN A 219 -17.68 -4.32 -8.93
N THR A 220 -17.01 -3.98 -7.82
CA THR A 220 -16.28 -2.72 -7.63
C THR A 220 -15.22 -2.53 -8.71
N LEU A 221 -14.38 -3.53 -8.96
CA LEU A 221 -13.34 -3.49 -9.98
C LEU A 221 -13.92 -3.40 -11.39
N TYR A 222 -15.00 -4.11 -11.67
CA TYR A 222 -15.69 -4.05 -12.96
C TYR A 222 -16.29 -2.67 -13.22
N ARG A 223 -16.92 -2.06 -12.21
CA ARG A 223 -17.66 -0.79 -12.32
C ARG A 223 -16.72 0.41 -12.39
N TYR A 224 -15.74 0.49 -11.50
CA TYR A 224 -14.91 1.68 -11.32
C TYR A 224 -13.57 1.63 -12.03
N ARG A 225 -13.10 0.45 -12.38
CA ARG A 225 -11.85 0.27 -13.12
C ARG A 225 -10.66 1.02 -12.50
N PRO A 226 -10.43 0.92 -11.16
CA PRO A 226 -9.31 1.59 -10.53
C PRO A 226 -7.98 1.10 -11.08
N THR A 227 -6.94 1.92 -10.95
CA THR A 227 -5.57 1.42 -11.02
C THR A 227 -5.24 0.70 -9.71
N ILE A 228 -4.68 -0.52 -9.80
CA ILE A 228 -4.41 -1.38 -8.65
C ILE A 228 -2.90 -1.53 -8.49
N PHE A 229 -2.39 -1.20 -7.29
CA PHE A 229 -1.03 -1.51 -6.84
C PHE A 229 -1.11 -2.74 -5.95
N LEU A 230 -0.59 -3.86 -6.43
CA LEU A 230 -0.74 -5.16 -5.79
C LEU A 230 0.61 -5.73 -5.40
N SER A 231 0.80 -6.00 -4.12
CA SER A 231 1.84 -6.88 -3.60
C SER A 231 1.25 -8.27 -3.42
N THR A 232 1.95 -9.30 -3.85
CA THR A 232 1.50 -10.70 -3.74
C THR A 232 2.48 -11.51 -2.90
N HIS A 233 1.94 -12.37 -2.04
CA HIS A 233 2.72 -13.17 -1.12
C HIS A 233 2.59 -14.66 -1.45
N GLY A 234 3.61 -15.16 -2.16
CA GLY A 234 3.66 -16.53 -2.63
C GLY A 234 3.19 -16.72 -4.07
N ARG A 235 3.79 -17.71 -4.73
CA ARG A 235 3.60 -17.96 -6.17
C ARG A 235 2.15 -18.28 -6.54
N ASP A 236 1.48 -19.07 -5.71
CA ASP A 236 0.09 -19.48 -5.98
C ASP A 236 -0.87 -18.30 -5.87
N ALA A 237 -0.71 -17.44 -4.86
CA ALA A 237 -1.49 -16.21 -4.71
C ALA A 237 -1.24 -15.27 -5.88
N HIS A 238 0.02 -15.11 -6.30
CA HIS A 238 0.39 -14.29 -7.44
C HIS A 238 -0.30 -14.75 -8.73
N GLN A 239 -0.19 -16.05 -9.07
CA GLN A 239 -0.81 -16.59 -10.28
C GLN A 239 -2.34 -16.46 -10.27
N GLN A 240 -2.98 -16.67 -9.11
CA GLN A 240 -4.42 -16.50 -8.97
C GLN A 240 -4.82 -15.02 -9.16
N CYS A 241 -4.10 -14.09 -8.58
CA CYS A 241 -4.35 -12.66 -8.74
C CYS A 241 -4.19 -12.20 -10.19
N CYS A 242 -3.09 -12.55 -10.85
CA CYS A 242 -2.86 -12.21 -12.25
C CYS A 242 -4.01 -12.72 -13.14
N LYS A 243 -4.37 -14.00 -12.98
CA LYS A 243 -5.48 -14.61 -13.73
C LYS A 243 -6.83 -13.91 -13.51
N LEU A 244 -7.15 -13.56 -12.24
CA LEU A 244 -8.40 -12.86 -11.92
C LEU A 244 -8.44 -11.46 -12.55
N LEU A 245 -7.34 -10.73 -12.53
CA LEU A 245 -7.23 -9.40 -13.11
C LEU A 245 -7.30 -9.44 -14.65
N GLU A 246 -6.59 -10.35 -15.29
CA GLU A 246 -6.62 -10.52 -16.75
C GLU A 246 -8.02 -10.91 -17.24
N LEU A 247 -8.68 -11.87 -16.58
CA LEU A 247 -10.05 -12.27 -16.89
C LEU A 247 -11.06 -11.11 -16.75
N THR A 248 -10.77 -10.15 -15.89
CA THR A 248 -11.58 -8.93 -15.72
C THR A 248 -11.15 -7.79 -16.64
N GLY A 249 -10.17 -8.02 -17.53
CA GLY A 249 -9.73 -7.08 -18.56
C GLY A 249 -8.77 -6.01 -18.07
N TYR A 250 -7.94 -6.31 -17.07
CA TYR A 250 -6.81 -5.49 -16.65
C TYR A 250 -5.56 -5.83 -17.46
N THR A 251 -4.73 -4.83 -17.68
CA THR A 251 -3.36 -5.00 -18.19
C THR A 251 -2.39 -4.93 -17.01
N LEU A 252 -1.46 -5.87 -16.93
CA LEU A 252 -0.52 -6.00 -15.81
C LEU A 252 0.87 -5.53 -16.21
N GLU A 253 1.55 -4.84 -15.28
CA GLU A 253 2.96 -4.46 -15.39
C GLU A 253 3.67 -4.72 -14.06
N ALA A 254 4.91 -5.23 -14.13
CA ALA A 254 5.74 -5.42 -12.94
C ALA A 254 6.30 -4.09 -12.43
N ILE A 255 6.27 -3.87 -11.13
CA ILE A 255 6.91 -2.72 -10.49
C ILE A 255 8.42 -2.99 -10.41
N GLY A 256 9.22 -2.11 -11.02
CA GLY A 256 10.69 -2.27 -11.04
C GLY A 256 11.24 -2.93 -12.31
N GLY A 257 10.41 -3.22 -13.32
CA GLY A 257 10.84 -3.62 -14.67
C GLY A 257 11.13 -5.12 -14.86
N ASN A 258 10.72 -5.96 -13.93
CA ASN A 258 10.80 -7.43 -14.06
C ASN A 258 9.65 -7.97 -14.94
N ASN A 259 9.73 -9.27 -15.27
CA ASN A 259 8.58 -9.96 -15.84
C ASN A 259 7.46 -10.05 -14.79
N VAL A 260 6.20 -9.90 -15.21
CA VAL A 260 5.03 -10.00 -14.32
C VAL A 260 5.02 -11.33 -13.57
N ASP A 261 5.32 -12.44 -14.25
CA ASP A 261 5.29 -13.79 -13.66
C ASP A 261 6.29 -14.01 -12.50
N ASP A 262 7.34 -13.18 -12.44
CA ASP A 262 8.43 -13.29 -11.46
C ASP A 262 8.43 -12.11 -10.46
N ALA A 263 7.44 -11.23 -10.54
CA ALA A 263 7.38 -10.03 -9.72
C ALA A 263 6.44 -10.22 -8.52
N ASP A 264 6.92 -9.88 -7.31
CA ASP A 264 6.05 -9.85 -6.13
C ASP A 264 5.17 -8.59 -6.09
N GLU A 265 5.51 -7.57 -6.87
CA GLU A 265 4.81 -6.29 -6.94
C GLU A 265 4.42 -5.96 -8.38
N ILE A 266 3.13 -5.76 -8.60
CA ILE A 266 2.57 -5.42 -9.91
C ILE A 266 1.63 -4.22 -9.84
N VAL A 267 1.48 -3.54 -10.97
CA VAL A 267 0.41 -2.56 -11.18
C VAL A 267 -0.54 -3.09 -12.25
N ALA A 268 -1.84 -2.99 -11.98
CA ALA A 268 -2.88 -3.40 -12.90
C ALA A 268 -3.71 -2.19 -13.34
N TYR A 269 -3.81 -1.99 -14.64
CA TYR A 269 -4.53 -0.88 -15.26
C TYR A 269 -5.86 -1.34 -15.81
N GLY A 270 -6.97 -0.82 -15.26
CA GLY A 270 -8.30 -1.02 -15.79
C GLY A 270 -8.56 -0.07 -16.95
N ARG A 271 -8.84 -0.57 -18.17
CA ARG A 271 -9.28 0.30 -19.25
C ARG A 271 -10.68 0.86 -18.93
N LYS A 272 -10.80 2.18 -18.72
CA LYS A 272 -12.11 2.85 -18.63
C LYS A 272 -12.80 2.68 -19.98
N ARG A 273 -14.04 2.19 -19.99
CA ARG A 273 -14.87 2.03 -21.19
C ARG A 273 -15.43 3.37 -21.66
#